data_49e22debdbb5f67262baa94ec74564d2
#
_entry.id   49e22debdbb5f67262baa94ec74564d2
#
_cell.length_a   1.000
_cell.length_b   1.000
_cell.length_c   1.000
_cell.angle_alpha   90.00
_cell.angle_beta   90.00
_cell.angle_gamma   90.00
#
_symmetry.space_group_name_H-M   'P 1'
#
loop_
_entity.id
_entity.type
_entity.pdbx_description
1 polymer ?
#
loop_
_entity_poly.entity_id
_entity_poly.type
_entity_poly.pdbx_seq_one_letter_code
_entity_poly.pdbx_strand_id
1 'polypeptide(L)'
;YLQDLNSMMDSWSLERLLCYQILQESFALSASTGSYTIGTGGVFNTARPTKIVDPCFVRDASNLDSPISLINTEAYGRIVQKSAGVTYPSFLYYDQGYSSSGLATIQVYPTPSASLTLFINSWKQLQSFGAISTVIVLPPGYQRAIEFNLCVDLAGGFKSVQPEVA
;
A
#
# COMPACT_ATOMS: atom_id res chain seq x y z
N TYR A 1 17.18 -19.70 1.83
CA TYR A 1 17.49 -18.65 0.82
C TYR A 1 16.26 -17.85 0.35
N LEU A 2 15.14 -18.51 -0.06
CA LEU A 2 13.94 -17.78 -0.48
C LEU A 2 13.26 -17.06 0.70
N GLN A 3 13.23 -17.69 1.84
CA GLN A 3 12.69 -17.12 3.07
C GLN A 3 13.53 -15.94 3.55
N ASP A 4 14.85 -16.05 3.50
CA ASP A 4 15.77 -14.98 3.90
C ASP A 4 15.63 -13.77 2.98
N LEU A 5 15.51 -14.00 1.66
CA LEU A 5 15.23 -12.96 0.70
C LEU A 5 13.92 -12.24 1.00
N ASN A 6 12.84 -12.98 1.26
CA ASN A 6 11.55 -12.38 1.59
C ASN A 6 11.61 -11.59 2.90
N SER A 7 12.29 -12.11 3.93
CA SER A 7 12.47 -11.41 5.22
C SER A 7 13.27 -10.11 5.05
N MET A 8 14.31 -10.11 4.24
CA MET A 8 15.08 -8.91 3.90
C MET A 8 14.20 -7.88 3.17
N MET A 9 13.40 -8.31 2.20
CA MET A 9 12.48 -7.43 1.45
C MET A 9 11.39 -6.85 2.35
N ASP A 10 10.86 -7.63 3.28
CA ASP A 10 9.90 -7.16 4.27
C ASP A 10 10.52 -6.11 5.20
N SER A 11 11.75 -6.31 5.65
CA SER A 11 12.50 -5.33 6.43
C SER A 11 12.68 -4.02 5.66
N TRP A 12 13.09 -4.07 4.41
CA TRP A 12 13.23 -2.88 3.55
C TRP A 12 11.92 -2.13 3.35
N SER A 13 10.80 -2.85 3.28
CA SER A 13 9.48 -2.25 3.18
C SER A 13 9.12 -1.42 4.41
N LEU A 14 9.58 -1.82 5.60
CA LEU A 14 9.39 -1.09 6.84
C LEU A 14 10.28 0.16 6.92
N GLU A 15 11.50 0.10 6.41
CA GLU A 15 12.48 1.19 6.45
C GLU A 15 12.24 2.30 5.41
N ARG A 16 11.19 2.21 4.61
CA ARG A 16 10.84 3.18 3.55
C ARG A 16 11.93 3.35 2.47
N LEU A 17 12.79 2.36 2.29
CA LEU A 17 13.85 2.38 1.28
C LEU A 17 13.33 2.26 -0.16
N LEU A 18 12.05 1.98 -0.32
CA LEU A 18 11.43 1.65 -1.60
C LEU A 18 10.69 2.82 -2.21
N CYS A 19 11.45 3.80 -2.72
CA CYS A 19 10.90 5.01 -3.33
C CYS A 19 10.03 4.77 -4.59
N TYR A 20 10.06 3.57 -5.17
CA TYR A 20 9.42 3.28 -6.45
C TYR A 20 8.11 2.51 -6.34
N GLN A 21 7.55 2.39 -5.14
CA GLN A 21 6.30 1.66 -4.92
C GLN A 21 5.09 2.55 -4.66
N ILE A 22 5.14 3.80 -5.11
CA ILE A 22 3.94 4.61 -5.16
C ILE A 22 3.19 4.24 -6.43
N LEU A 23 2.06 3.56 -6.25
CA LEU A 23 1.19 3.17 -7.34
C LEU A 23 -0.09 4.00 -7.26
N GLN A 24 -0.45 4.64 -8.39
CA GLN A 24 -1.76 5.26 -8.53
C GLN A 24 -2.77 4.20 -8.94
N GLU A 25 -3.83 4.06 -8.16
CA GLU A 25 -4.92 3.11 -8.41
C GLU A 25 -6.25 3.81 -8.39
N SER A 26 -7.19 3.25 -9.15
CA SER A 26 -8.55 3.76 -9.23
C SER A 26 -9.57 2.72 -8.78
N PHE A 27 -10.57 3.17 -8.01
CA PHE A 27 -11.60 2.31 -7.45
C PHE A 27 -12.98 2.99 -7.60
N ALA A 28 -13.99 2.19 -7.92
CA ALA A 28 -15.35 2.68 -8.00
C ALA A 28 -15.92 2.92 -6.59
N LEU A 29 -16.43 4.13 -6.36
CA LEU A 29 -17.27 4.46 -5.22
C LEU A 29 -18.74 4.33 -5.57
N SER A 30 -19.49 3.66 -4.72
CA SER A 30 -20.94 3.56 -4.86
C SER A 30 -21.64 4.69 -4.13
N ALA A 31 -22.76 5.17 -4.68
CA ALA A 31 -23.60 6.16 -4.03
C ALA A 31 -24.01 5.64 -2.62
N SER A 32 -24.09 6.56 -1.67
CA SER A 32 -24.49 6.31 -0.28
C SER A 32 -23.59 5.32 0.49
N THR A 33 -22.40 5.03 -0.01
CA THR A 33 -21.43 4.15 0.64
C THR A 33 -20.19 4.94 1.01
N GLY A 34 -19.85 5.00 2.29
CA GLY A 34 -18.68 5.74 2.80
C GLY A 34 -17.54 4.85 3.29
N SER A 35 -17.74 3.52 3.35
CA SER A 35 -16.75 2.58 3.91
C SER A 35 -16.46 1.46 2.93
N TYR A 36 -15.18 1.20 2.69
CA TYR A 36 -14.69 0.19 1.75
C TYR A 36 -13.54 -0.59 2.34
N THR A 37 -13.51 -1.90 2.12
CA THR A 37 -12.34 -2.72 2.45
C THR A 37 -11.32 -2.68 1.33
N ILE A 38 -10.02 -2.59 1.67
CA ILE A 38 -8.91 -2.62 0.73
C ILE A 38 -7.89 -3.68 1.11
N GLY A 39 -7.46 -4.44 0.14
CA GLY A 39 -6.57 -5.58 0.31
C GLY A 39 -6.95 -6.71 -0.64
N THR A 40 -6.17 -7.77 -0.65
CA THR A 40 -6.48 -8.96 -1.48
C THR A 40 -7.81 -9.58 -1.05
N GLY A 41 -8.77 -9.63 -1.97
CA GLY A 41 -10.14 -10.09 -1.69
C GLY A 41 -11.07 -9.05 -1.07
N GLY A 42 -10.62 -7.81 -0.87
CA GLY A 42 -11.47 -6.69 -0.45
C GLY A 42 -12.31 -6.10 -1.59
N VAL A 43 -13.19 -5.14 -1.27
CA VAL A 43 -13.96 -4.38 -2.26
C VAL A 43 -13.01 -3.67 -3.22
N PHE A 44 -11.97 -3.03 -2.70
CA PHE A 44 -10.83 -2.55 -3.47
C PHE A 44 -9.77 -3.65 -3.49
N ASN A 45 -9.90 -4.55 -4.48
CA ASN A 45 -9.07 -5.73 -4.59
C ASN A 45 -7.68 -5.38 -5.14
N THR A 46 -6.75 -5.18 -4.25
CA THR A 46 -5.34 -4.87 -4.54
C THR A 46 -4.47 -5.35 -3.37
N ALA A 47 -3.14 -5.36 -3.52
CA ALA A 47 -2.27 -5.57 -2.37
C ALA A 47 -2.52 -4.47 -1.31
N ARG A 48 -2.66 -4.86 -0.04
CA ARG A 48 -2.93 -3.92 1.04
C ARG A 48 -1.86 -2.83 1.08
N PRO A 49 -2.23 -1.54 0.97
CA PRO A 49 -1.27 -0.46 1.09
C PRO A 49 -0.64 -0.39 2.48
N THR A 50 0.65 -0.11 2.56
CA THR A 50 1.31 0.25 3.82
C THR A 50 0.97 1.69 4.21
N LYS A 51 0.73 2.54 3.20
CA LYS A 51 0.36 3.95 3.39
C LYS A 51 -0.33 4.46 2.13
N ILE A 52 -1.30 5.37 2.30
CA ILE A 52 -1.84 6.21 1.23
C ILE A 52 -1.20 7.60 1.35
N VAL A 53 -0.88 8.22 0.23
CA VAL A 53 -0.24 9.55 0.17
C VAL A 53 -0.97 10.46 -0.81
N ASP A 54 -0.89 11.76 -0.56
CA ASP A 54 -1.40 12.77 -1.47
C ASP A 54 -0.57 12.83 -2.77
N PRO A 55 -1.18 13.28 -3.89
CA PRO A 55 -2.56 13.72 -4.02
C PRO A 55 -3.53 12.56 -4.23
N CYS A 56 -4.70 12.65 -3.60
CA CYS A 56 -5.85 11.80 -3.88
C CYS A 56 -6.98 12.66 -4.46
N PHE A 57 -7.82 12.09 -5.31
CA PHE A 57 -8.94 12.80 -5.89
C PHE A 57 -10.06 11.84 -6.29
N VAL A 58 -11.25 12.38 -6.46
CA VAL A 58 -12.39 11.66 -7.04
C VAL A 58 -12.75 12.25 -8.38
N ARG A 59 -13.15 11.39 -9.30
CA ARG A 59 -13.58 11.75 -10.67
C ARG A 59 -15.03 11.37 -10.89
N ASP A 60 -15.78 12.29 -11.46
CA ASP A 60 -17.16 12.03 -11.87
C ASP A 60 -17.27 11.48 -13.29
N ALA A 61 -18.51 11.20 -13.73
CA ALA A 61 -18.81 10.72 -15.08
C ALA A 61 -18.48 11.75 -16.19
N SER A 62 -18.34 13.03 -15.84
CA SER A 62 -17.97 14.11 -16.75
C SER A 62 -16.46 14.32 -16.85
N ASN A 63 -15.65 13.45 -16.21
CA ASN A 63 -14.20 13.56 -16.06
C ASN A 63 -13.74 14.81 -15.29
N LEU A 64 -14.57 15.33 -14.39
CA LEU A 64 -14.20 16.40 -13.49
C LEU A 64 -13.52 15.80 -12.24
N ASP A 65 -12.33 16.26 -11.95
CA ASP A 65 -11.54 15.84 -10.78
C ASP A 65 -11.78 16.79 -9.60
N SER A 66 -12.15 16.22 -8.47
CA SER A 66 -12.29 16.93 -7.20
C SER A 66 -11.25 16.40 -6.22
N PRO A 67 -10.39 17.26 -5.64
CA PRO A 67 -9.38 16.82 -4.69
C PRO A 67 -10.03 16.28 -3.41
N ILE A 68 -9.41 15.25 -2.83
CA ILE A 68 -9.80 14.67 -1.55
C ILE A 68 -8.57 14.69 -0.63
N SER A 69 -8.75 15.19 0.60
CA SER A 69 -7.65 15.34 1.55
C SER A 69 -7.55 14.12 2.46
N LEU A 70 -6.34 13.63 2.66
CA LEU A 70 -6.07 12.58 3.65
C LEU A 70 -6.19 13.15 5.06
N ILE A 71 -6.95 12.47 5.93
CA ILE A 71 -7.08 12.80 7.35
C ILE A 71 -6.59 11.65 8.22
N ASN A 72 -6.12 12.00 9.41
CA ASN A 72 -5.67 11.04 10.41
C ASN A 72 -6.84 10.54 11.28
N THR A 73 -6.57 9.55 12.11
CA THR A 73 -7.54 8.94 13.04
C THR A 73 -8.19 9.96 13.97
N GLU A 74 -7.43 10.95 14.44
CA GLU A 74 -7.92 11.99 15.34
C GLU A 74 -8.95 12.88 14.63
N ALA A 75 -8.61 13.38 13.43
CA ALA A 75 -9.51 14.20 12.63
C ALA A 75 -10.78 13.44 12.25
N TYR A 76 -10.66 12.16 11.86
CA TYR A 76 -11.81 11.31 11.57
C TYR A 76 -12.67 11.07 12.81
N GLY A 77 -12.05 10.88 13.99
CA GLY A 77 -12.75 10.71 15.26
C GLY A 77 -13.60 11.93 15.67
N ARG A 78 -13.19 13.13 15.30
CA ARG A 78 -13.92 14.39 15.58
C ARG A 78 -15.16 14.59 14.71
N ILE A 79 -15.35 13.81 13.65
CA ILE A 79 -16.53 13.90 12.79
C ILE A 79 -17.74 13.36 13.57
N VAL A 80 -18.68 14.22 13.90
CA VAL A 80 -19.86 13.87 14.69
C VAL A 80 -20.85 13.05 13.86
N GLN A 81 -21.11 13.45 12.62
CA GLN A 81 -22.09 12.79 11.76
C GLN A 81 -21.38 12.15 10.55
N LYS A 82 -20.97 10.91 10.68
CA LYS A 82 -20.22 10.18 9.66
C LYS A 82 -21.04 9.78 8.41
N SER A 83 -22.37 9.84 8.50
CA SER A 83 -23.32 9.53 7.43
C SER A 83 -23.78 10.75 6.61
N ALA A 84 -23.19 11.93 6.85
CA ALA A 84 -23.51 13.10 6.05
C ALA A 84 -23.19 12.84 4.57
N GLY A 85 -24.14 13.13 3.67
CA GLY A 85 -24.01 12.93 2.24
C GLY A 85 -23.73 14.21 1.47
N VAL A 86 -22.89 14.14 0.46
CA VAL A 86 -22.62 15.25 -0.49
C VAL A 86 -22.30 14.69 -1.87
N THR A 87 -22.28 15.56 -2.88
CA THR A 87 -21.95 15.15 -4.24
C THR A 87 -20.51 14.67 -4.36
N TYR A 88 -19.55 15.42 -3.80
CA TYR A 88 -18.12 15.07 -3.81
C TYR A 88 -17.59 14.97 -2.39
N PRO A 89 -17.04 13.81 -1.97
CA PRO A 89 -16.37 13.69 -0.70
C PRO A 89 -15.11 14.55 -0.66
N SER A 90 -14.79 15.10 0.52
CA SER A 90 -13.66 16.01 0.72
C SER A 90 -12.52 15.37 1.50
N PHE A 91 -12.81 14.31 2.26
CA PHE A 91 -11.84 13.67 3.15
C PHE A 91 -11.78 12.16 2.91
N LEU A 92 -10.58 11.63 3.02
CA LEU A 92 -10.30 10.21 2.97
C LEU A 92 -9.52 9.82 4.24
N TYR A 93 -10.04 8.85 4.97
CA TYR A 93 -9.37 8.25 6.11
C TYR A 93 -9.00 6.81 5.78
N TYR A 94 -7.74 6.45 5.99
CA TYR A 94 -7.22 5.12 5.82
C TYR A 94 -6.92 4.49 7.16
N ASP A 95 -7.71 3.49 7.54
CA ASP A 95 -7.52 2.70 8.74
C ASP A 95 -6.60 1.51 8.46
N GLN A 96 -5.38 1.58 9.00
CA GLN A 96 -4.35 0.56 8.89
C GLN A 96 -4.46 -0.51 9.98
N GLY A 97 -5.53 -0.50 10.78
CA GLY A 97 -5.70 -1.38 11.92
C GLY A 97 -5.48 -2.86 11.56
N TYR A 98 -5.04 -3.63 12.54
CA TYR A 98 -4.89 -5.07 12.38
C TYR A 98 -6.26 -5.72 12.13
N SER A 99 -6.31 -6.58 11.12
CA SER A 99 -7.47 -7.41 10.83
C SER A 99 -7.02 -8.84 10.55
N SER A 100 -7.70 -9.82 11.11
CA SER A 100 -7.45 -11.24 10.85
C SER A 100 -7.66 -11.62 9.38
N SER A 101 -8.46 -10.84 8.64
CA SER A 101 -8.66 -11.01 7.19
C SER A 101 -7.52 -10.42 6.35
N GLY A 102 -6.57 -9.70 6.97
CA GLY A 102 -5.52 -8.97 6.24
C GLY A 102 -6.01 -7.72 5.51
N LEU A 103 -7.30 -7.39 5.60
CA LEU A 103 -7.88 -6.21 4.95
C LEU A 103 -7.71 -4.96 5.81
N ALA A 104 -7.56 -3.81 5.17
CA ALA A 104 -7.68 -2.51 5.78
C ALA A 104 -9.00 -1.85 5.36
N THR A 105 -9.34 -0.70 5.96
CA THR A 105 -10.56 0.02 5.63
C THR A 105 -10.25 1.43 5.14
N ILE A 106 -10.92 1.84 4.08
CA ILE A 106 -10.95 3.22 3.60
C ILE A 106 -12.31 3.82 3.93
N GLN A 107 -12.31 4.99 4.53
CA GLN A 107 -13.50 5.79 4.81
C GLN A 107 -13.44 7.05 3.97
N VAL A 108 -14.46 7.32 3.18
CA VAL A 108 -14.64 8.57 2.45
C VAL A 108 -15.72 9.41 3.12
N TYR A 109 -15.43 10.69 3.33
CA TYR A 109 -16.33 11.58 4.04
C TYR A 109 -16.35 12.98 3.39
N PRO A 110 -17.52 13.61 3.30
CA PRO A 110 -18.87 13.03 3.46
C PRO A 110 -19.15 11.92 2.45
N THR A 111 -20.16 11.10 2.72
CA THR A 111 -20.55 9.97 1.85
C THR A 111 -21.01 10.49 0.47
N PRO A 112 -20.49 9.96 -0.65
CA PRO A 112 -20.88 10.41 -1.99
C PRO A 112 -22.35 10.13 -2.27
N SER A 113 -23.08 11.09 -2.85
CA SER A 113 -24.49 10.91 -3.26
C SER A 113 -24.63 10.25 -4.65
N ALA A 114 -23.55 10.21 -5.43
CA ALA A 114 -23.47 9.60 -6.74
C ALA A 114 -22.30 8.64 -6.86
N SER A 115 -22.30 7.80 -7.88
CA SER A 115 -21.15 6.93 -8.18
C SER A 115 -20.00 7.79 -8.73
N LEU A 116 -18.81 7.62 -8.14
CA LEU A 116 -17.58 8.33 -8.48
C LEU A 116 -16.45 7.31 -8.67
N THR A 117 -15.33 7.75 -9.22
CA THR A 117 -14.09 6.97 -9.23
C THR A 117 -13.08 7.64 -8.31
N LEU A 118 -12.63 6.90 -7.29
CA LEU A 118 -11.59 7.34 -6.37
C LEU A 118 -10.21 7.00 -6.95
N PHE A 119 -9.32 7.97 -6.99
CA PHE A 119 -7.91 7.79 -7.33
C PHE A 119 -7.07 7.99 -6.08
N ILE A 120 -6.27 6.99 -5.74
CA ILE A 120 -5.36 7.03 -4.60
C ILE A 120 -3.93 6.74 -5.05
N ASN A 121 -2.97 7.38 -4.40
CA ASN A 121 -1.57 7.02 -4.50
C ASN A 121 -1.19 6.21 -3.27
N SER A 122 -0.82 4.96 -3.47
CA SER A 122 -0.56 4.03 -2.38
C SER A 122 0.87 3.52 -2.39
N TRP A 123 1.46 3.42 -1.20
CA TRP A 123 2.71 2.69 -0.99
C TRP A 123 2.36 1.22 -0.75
N LYS A 124 3.02 0.33 -1.47
CA LYS A 124 2.83 -1.11 -1.30
C LYS A 124 4.14 -1.77 -0.93
N GLN A 125 4.03 -2.87 -0.21
CA GLN A 125 5.18 -3.75 -0.02
C GLN A 125 5.62 -4.31 -1.37
N LEU A 126 6.92 -4.47 -1.57
CA LEU A 126 7.44 -5.33 -2.63
C LEU A 126 6.82 -6.72 -2.47
N GLN A 127 6.38 -7.30 -3.57
CA GLN A 127 5.81 -8.64 -3.54
C GLN A 127 6.83 -9.63 -2.98
N SER A 128 6.37 -10.50 -2.09
CA SER A 128 7.16 -11.66 -1.69
C SER A 128 7.35 -12.59 -2.89
N PHE A 129 8.54 -13.16 -3.00
CA PHE A 129 8.85 -14.13 -4.03
C PHE A 129 8.17 -15.44 -3.70
N GLY A 130 7.27 -15.91 -4.55
CA GLY A 130 6.59 -17.20 -4.38
C GLY A 130 7.47 -18.40 -4.76
N ALA A 131 8.43 -18.18 -5.66
CA ALA A 131 9.39 -19.21 -6.13
C ALA A 131 10.70 -18.56 -6.58
N ILE A 132 11.78 -19.33 -6.60
CA ILE A 132 13.11 -18.89 -7.08
C ILE A 132 13.08 -18.49 -8.56
N SER A 133 12.14 -19.05 -9.34
CA SER A 133 11.95 -18.76 -10.76
C SER A 133 11.05 -17.54 -11.02
N THR A 134 10.57 -16.86 -10.00
CA THR A 134 9.72 -15.68 -10.18
C THR A 134 10.53 -14.55 -10.81
N VAL A 135 10.11 -14.10 -11.99
CA VAL A 135 10.73 -12.95 -12.67
C VAL A 135 10.14 -11.66 -12.11
N ILE A 136 11.00 -10.78 -11.62
CA ILE A 136 10.62 -9.46 -11.14
C ILE A 136 11.33 -8.41 -11.97
N VAL A 137 10.59 -7.40 -12.40
CA VAL A 137 11.15 -6.22 -13.06
C VAL A 137 11.39 -5.17 -11.99
N LEU A 138 12.66 -4.90 -11.70
CA LEU A 138 13.09 -3.91 -10.75
C LEU A 138 13.76 -2.73 -11.47
N PRO A 139 13.67 -1.52 -10.91
CA PRO A 139 14.43 -0.38 -11.43
C PRO A 139 15.95 -0.64 -11.41
N PRO A 140 16.72 0.02 -12.30
CA PRO A 140 18.16 -0.12 -12.33
C PRO A 140 18.81 0.13 -10.96
N GLY A 141 19.74 -0.72 -10.56
CA GLY A 141 20.45 -0.63 -9.28
C GLY A 141 19.84 -1.45 -8.14
N TYR A 142 18.54 -1.78 -8.17
CA TYR A 142 17.91 -2.62 -7.14
C TYR A 142 18.45 -4.03 -7.12
N GLN A 143 18.65 -4.64 -8.27
CA GLN A 143 19.19 -6.00 -8.36
C GLN A 143 20.51 -6.10 -7.59
N ARG A 144 21.44 -5.19 -7.86
CA ARG A 144 22.75 -5.18 -7.17
C ARG A 144 22.60 -4.98 -5.66
N ALA A 145 21.71 -4.07 -5.24
CA ALA A 145 21.46 -3.84 -3.81
C ALA A 145 20.92 -5.10 -3.12
N ILE A 146 19.98 -5.80 -3.76
CA ILE A 146 19.41 -7.06 -3.24
C ILE A 146 20.51 -8.13 -3.15
N GLU A 147 21.30 -8.32 -4.19
CA GLU A 147 22.37 -9.30 -4.22
C GLU A 147 23.38 -9.08 -3.08
N PHE A 148 23.86 -7.85 -2.91
CA PHE A 148 24.84 -7.54 -1.85
C PHE A 148 24.26 -7.69 -0.45
N ASN A 149 23.06 -7.18 -0.20
CA ASN A 149 22.47 -7.27 1.13
C ASN A 149 22.09 -8.72 1.47
N LEU A 150 21.58 -9.48 0.51
CA LEU A 150 21.30 -10.90 0.70
C LEU A 150 22.58 -11.68 1.00
N CYS A 151 23.70 -11.37 0.33
CA CYS A 151 24.99 -11.96 0.64
C CYS A 151 25.43 -11.67 2.08
N VAL A 152 25.21 -10.46 2.56
CA VAL A 152 25.55 -10.07 3.95
C VAL A 152 24.68 -10.83 4.95
N ASP A 153 23.36 -10.90 4.72
CA ASP A 153 22.44 -11.63 5.60
C ASP A 153 22.75 -13.12 5.66
N LEU A 154 23.07 -13.73 4.52
CA LEU A 154 23.42 -15.14 4.43
C LEU A 154 24.80 -15.44 5.04
N ALA A 155 25.75 -14.50 4.97
CA ALA A 155 27.11 -14.69 5.51
C ALA A 155 27.11 -15.02 7.00
N GLY A 156 26.16 -14.50 7.78
CA GLY A 156 25.99 -14.81 9.19
C GLY A 156 25.62 -16.28 9.47
N GLY A 157 24.98 -16.95 8.50
CA GLY A 157 24.60 -18.37 8.61
C GLY A 157 25.67 -19.35 8.12
N PHE A 158 26.65 -18.90 7.35
CA PHE A 158 27.77 -19.71 6.94
C PHE A 158 28.89 -19.56 7.97
N LYS A 159 29.21 -20.63 8.69
CA LYS A 159 30.45 -20.68 9.49
C LYS A 159 31.58 -20.36 8.53
N SER A 160 32.36 -19.34 8.87
CA SER A 160 33.54 -18.95 8.09
C SER A 160 34.40 -20.19 7.81
N VAL A 161 34.54 -20.56 6.56
CA VAL A 161 35.63 -21.40 6.14
C VAL A 161 36.87 -20.54 6.34
N GLN A 162 37.64 -20.82 7.39
CA GLN A 162 38.93 -20.17 7.56
C GLN A 162 39.72 -20.44 6.28
N PRO A 163 40.30 -19.41 5.64
CA PRO A 163 41.24 -19.65 4.59
C PRO A 163 42.40 -20.45 5.22
N GLU A 164 42.57 -21.70 4.80
CA GLU A 164 43.79 -22.40 5.05
C GLU A 164 44.90 -21.56 4.42
N VAL A 165 45.71 -20.96 5.29
CA VAL A 165 46.95 -20.30 4.88
C VAL A 165 47.88 -21.44 4.52
N ALA A 166 48.02 -21.70 3.21
CA ALA A 166 49.08 -22.55 2.67
C ALA A 166 50.41 -21.79 2.68
#